data_b6f877e43458d41f0447510c27c1b989
#
_entry.id   b6f877e43458d41f0447510c27c1b989
#
_cell.length_a   1.000
_cell.length_b   1.000
_cell.length_c   1.000
_cell.angle_alpha   90.00
_cell.angle_beta   90.00
_cell.angle_gamma   90.00
#
_symmetry.space_group_name_H-M   'P 1'
#
loop_
_entity.id
_entity.type
_entity.pdbx_description
1 polymer ?
#
loop_
_entity_poly.entity_id
_entity_poly.type
_entity_poly.pdbx_seq_one_letter_code
_entity_poly.pdbx_strand_id
1 'polypeptide(L)'
;MRQSRWSRPAAALTGVGVAVAMVAVSGSPATATGQAAGPLLRLAAAQHSITLDSFGGQVYLDPGIWVEVLRSPLQFDVRRVSYARPFTITQIIHTPRGGTVRRPLPASVVQWNGGLRRFMTLTARNPAGKVAASQTIPFCPDTYDPERVSPSSPATTPYPPQCDTNPFMKGMVWGVQTGWATDPAASNLLGHQLELALGTYKVTAVIRPVYRLMFGISARDATATVTVKVVKGPKCCPVPGCCAPAAAHTHHTAGGHHRPRWRPGPLRSHPSQRCRT
;
A
#
# COMPACT_ATOMS: atom_id res chain seq x y z
N MET A 1 -30.10 49.51 26.08
CA MET A 1 -30.59 50.86 25.69
C MET A 1 -29.57 51.52 24.77
N ARG A 2 -30.05 52.16 23.71
CA ARG A 2 -29.41 52.87 22.60
C ARG A 2 -29.01 52.02 21.40
N GLN A 3 -29.98 51.96 20.46
CA GLN A 3 -29.82 51.67 19.06
C GLN A 3 -29.21 52.87 18.36
N SER A 4 -28.16 52.70 17.58
CA SER A 4 -27.67 53.68 16.63
C SER A 4 -27.95 53.20 15.20
N ARG A 5 -28.90 53.84 14.56
CA ARG A 5 -29.20 53.72 13.11
C ARG A 5 -28.10 54.45 12.34
N TRP A 6 -27.50 53.73 11.39
CA TRP A 6 -26.64 54.37 10.38
C TRP A 6 -27.33 54.36 9.03
N SER A 7 -27.54 55.54 8.54
CA SER A 7 -28.18 55.87 7.25
C SER A 7 -27.21 55.57 6.11
N ARG A 8 -27.66 54.97 5.04
CA ARG A 8 -26.92 54.77 3.78
C ARG A 8 -27.14 55.95 2.86
N PRO A 9 -26.09 56.51 2.22
CA PRO A 9 -26.29 57.40 1.05
C PRO A 9 -26.31 56.53 -0.23
N ALA A 10 -27.26 56.82 -1.11
CA ALA A 10 -27.35 56.35 -2.47
C ALA A 10 -26.35 57.11 -3.35
N ALA A 11 -25.44 56.40 -4.03
CA ALA A 11 -24.59 56.95 -5.07
C ALA A 11 -25.04 56.41 -6.43
N ALA A 12 -25.48 57.30 -7.26
CA ALA A 12 -25.76 57.08 -8.67
C ALA A 12 -24.43 56.96 -9.43
N LEU A 13 -24.23 55.87 -10.18
CA LEU A 13 -23.12 55.71 -11.09
C LEU A 13 -23.64 55.66 -12.54
N THR A 14 -23.30 56.68 -13.27
CA THR A 14 -23.45 56.87 -14.71
C THR A 14 -22.60 55.82 -15.46
N GLY A 15 -23.25 55.10 -16.39
CA GLY A 15 -22.64 54.09 -17.23
C GLY A 15 -21.75 54.73 -18.33
N VAL A 16 -20.52 54.30 -18.38
CA VAL A 16 -19.63 54.45 -19.56
C VAL A 16 -19.50 53.08 -20.20
N GLY A 17 -20.09 52.91 -21.38
CA GLY A 17 -20.01 51.70 -22.17
C GLY A 17 -18.59 51.55 -22.77
N VAL A 18 -17.87 50.58 -22.33
CA VAL A 18 -16.60 50.11 -22.95
C VAL A 18 -16.94 48.93 -23.83
N ALA A 19 -16.84 49.11 -25.13
CA ALA A 19 -16.93 48.01 -26.11
C ALA A 19 -15.68 47.15 -25.98
N VAL A 20 -15.82 45.94 -25.39
CA VAL A 20 -14.73 44.94 -25.35
C VAL A 20 -14.77 44.19 -26.67
N ALA A 21 -13.80 44.41 -27.54
CA ALA A 21 -13.55 43.60 -28.73
C ALA A 21 -13.08 42.21 -28.24
N MET A 22 -13.95 41.20 -28.38
CA MET A 22 -13.55 39.78 -28.16
C MET A 22 -12.63 39.35 -29.29
N VAL A 23 -11.34 39.30 -29.02
CA VAL A 23 -10.38 38.57 -29.85
C VAL A 23 -10.62 37.08 -29.56
N ALA A 24 -11.25 36.41 -30.54
CA ALA A 24 -11.36 34.94 -30.52
C ALA A 24 -9.94 34.37 -30.69
N VAL A 25 -9.28 34.02 -29.59
CA VAL A 25 -8.08 33.21 -29.61
C VAL A 25 -8.52 31.80 -29.95
N SER A 26 -8.35 31.43 -31.23
CA SER A 26 -8.47 30.05 -31.70
C SER A 26 -7.36 29.22 -31.05
N GLY A 27 -7.59 28.78 -29.82
CA GLY A 27 -6.76 27.82 -29.14
C GLY A 27 -6.86 26.51 -29.89
N SER A 28 -5.86 26.16 -30.70
CA SER A 28 -5.71 24.79 -31.20
C SER A 28 -5.82 23.83 -30.03
N PRO A 29 -6.64 22.77 -30.12
CA PRO A 29 -6.68 21.77 -29.05
C PRO A 29 -5.26 21.22 -28.91
N ALA A 30 -4.65 21.49 -27.77
CA ALA A 30 -3.40 20.86 -27.37
C ALA A 30 -3.66 19.34 -27.49
N THR A 31 -3.07 18.74 -28.53
CA THR A 31 -3.03 17.27 -28.65
C THR A 31 -2.56 16.74 -27.32
N ALA A 32 -3.46 16.06 -26.62
CA ALA A 32 -3.14 15.38 -25.38
C ALA A 32 -1.98 14.45 -25.69
N THR A 33 -0.76 14.91 -25.40
CA THR A 33 0.45 14.09 -25.48
C THR A 33 0.15 12.88 -24.63
N GLY A 34 0.02 11.71 -25.30
CA GLY A 34 -0.40 10.46 -24.69
C GLY A 34 0.38 10.24 -23.41
N GLN A 35 -0.29 10.50 -22.29
CA GLN A 35 0.30 10.39 -20.96
C GLN A 35 0.77 8.95 -20.82
N ALA A 36 2.07 8.76 -20.65
CA ALA A 36 2.65 7.44 -20.50
C ALA A 36 1.82 6.66 -19.49
N ALA A 37 1.21 5.55 -19.95
CA ALA A 37 0.33 4.77 -19.09
C ALA A 37 1.18 4.13 -17.98
N GLY A 38 1.17 4.76 -16.81
CA GLY A 38 1.87 4.27 -15.63
C GLY A 38 1.36 2.89 -15.18
N PRO A 39 1.93 2.33 -14.12
CA PRO A 39 1.48 1.07 -13.57
C PRO A 39 -0.01 1.15 -13.19
N LEU A 40 -0.78 0.13 -13.54
CA LEU A 40 -2.13 -0.03 -13.03
C LEU A 40 -2.03 -0.77 -11.71
N LEU A 41 -2.36 -0.08 -10.61
CA LEU A 41 -2.38 -0.66 -9.27
C LEU A 41 -3.81 -0.99 -8.87
N ARG A 42 -3.99 -2.12 -8.19
CA ARG A 42 -5.27 -2.54 -7.65
C ARG A 42 -5.09 -3.16 -6.27
N LEU A 43 -6.00 -2.85 -5.33
CA LEU A 43 -6.13 -3.62 -4.10
C LEU A 43 -6.93 -4.89 -4.39
N ALA A 44 -6.40 -6.02 -3.98
CA ALA A 44 -7.07 -7.32 -4.06
C ALA A 44 -7.03 -8.01 -2.71
N ALA A 45 -8.13 -8.62 -2.32
CA ALA A 45 -8.20 -9.49 -1.16
C ALA A 45 -7.85 -10.92 -1.57
N ALA A 46 -6.87 -11.54 -0.93
CA ALA A 46 -6.51 -12.93 -1.18
C ALA A 46 -7.64 -13.90 -0.81
N GLN A 47 -8.46 -13.51 0.18
CA GLN A 47 -9.61 -14.29 0.66
C GLN A 47 -10.78 -13.34 0.99
N HIS A 48 -12.01 -13.84 0.89
CA HIS A 48 -13.20 -13.07 1.29
C HIS A 48 -13.37 -12.98 2.80
N SER A 49 -12.83 -13.95 3.53
CA SER A 49 -12.86 -13.97 5.00
C SER A 49 -11.62 -14.63 5.56
N ILE A 50 -11.14 -14.09 6.69
CA ILE A 50 -10.00 -14.62 7.45
C ILE A 50 -10.34 -14.67 8.94
N THR A 51 -9.57 -15.48 9.68
CA THR A 51 -9.62 -15.52 11.14
C THR A 51 -8.29 -15.02 11.69
N LEU A 52 -8.33 -14.10 12.64
CA LEU A 52 -7.16 -13.54 13.33
C LEU A 52 -7.25 -13.85 14.82
N ASP A 53 -6.11 -14.21 15.40
CA ASP A 53 -5.98 -14.47 16.82
C ASP A 53 -5.77 -13.17 17.60
N SER A 54 -6.48 -13.04 18.73
CA SER A 54 -6.28 -11.97 19.71
C SER A 54 -5.44 -12.47 20.89
N PHE A 55 -4.35 -11.78 21.16
CA PHE A 55 -3.44 -12.03 22.27
C PHE A 55 -3.50 -10.86 23.26
N GLY A 56 -4.07 -11.11 24.43
CA GLY A 56 -4.22 -10.05 25.44
C GLY A 56 -5.11 -8.88 25.03
N GLY A 57 -6.07 -9.09 24.11
CA GLY A 57 -6.94 -8.04 23.56
C GLY A 57 -6.37 -7.32 22.35
N GLN A 58 -5.15 -7.64 21.96
CA GLN A 58 -4.50 -7.07 20.77
C GLN A 58 -4.54 -8.05 19.61
N VAL A 59 -4.72 -7.53 18.42
CA VAL A 59 -4.75 -8.25 17.16
C VAL A 59 -3.75 -7.63 16.19
N TYR A 60 -2.96 -8.46 15.53
CA TYR A 60 -2.17 -8.01 14.38
C TYR A 60 -3.12 -7.97 13.17
N LEU A 61 -3.48 -6.76 12.73
CA LEU A 61 -4.43 -6.60 11.64
C LEU A 61 -3.72 -6.72 10.29
N ASP A 62 -3.55 -7.95 9.86
CA ASP A 62 -3.21 -8.29 8.49
C ASP A 62 -4.45 -8.93 7.83
N PRO A 63 -5.21 -8.16 7.03
CA PRO A 63 -6.42 -8.66 6.40
C PRO A 63 -6.15 -9.46 5.11
N GLY A 64 -4.90 -9.71 4.74
CA GLY A 64 -4.55 -10.36 3.48
C GLY A 64 -4.97 -9.54 2.26
N ILE A 65 -4.81 -8.21 2.31
CA ILE A 65 -5.12 -7.32 1.20
C ILE A 65 -3.82 -6.88 0.53
N TRP A 66 -3.69 -7.24 -0.72
CA TRP A 66 -2.51 -7.11 -1.55
C TRP A 66 -2.61 -5.92 -2.51
N VAL A 67 -1.46 -5.32 -2.84
CA VAL A 67 -1.32 -4.36 -3.93
C VAL A 67 -0.83 -5.11 -5.15
N GLU A 68 -1.68 -5.27 -6.15
CA GLU A 68 -1.35 -5.88 -7.44
C GLU A 68 -0.86 -4.83 -8.44
N VAL A 69 0.11 -5.20 -9.25
CA VAL A 69 0.65 -4.39 -10.36
C VAL A 69 0.35 -5.07 -11.69
N LEU A 70 -0.56 -4.50 -12.50
CA LEU A 70 -1.19 -5.20 -13.60
C LEU A 70 -0.71 -4.82 -15.01
N ARG A 71 -0.14 -3.64 -15.23
CA ARG A 71 0.15 -3.14 -16.58
C ARG A 71 1.65 -3.01 -16.89
N SER A 72 2.35 -2.26 -16.07
CA SER A 72 3.79 -2.05 -16.14
C SER A 72 4.37 -2.06 -14.74
N PRO A 73 5.66 -2.33 -14.55
CA PRO A 73 6.23 -2.37 -13.20
C PRO A 73 5.98 -1.08 -12.44
N LEU A 74 5.67 -1.17 -11.16
CA LEU A 74 5.82 -0.06 -10.23
C LEU A 74 7.29 0.01 -9.84
N GLN A 75 7.98 1.09 -10.22
CA GLN A 75 9.41 1.20 -10.00
C GLN A 75 9.78 2.58 -9.49
N PHE A 76 10.65 2.62 -8.49
CA PHE A 76 11.20 3.84 -7.90
C PHE A 76 12.72 3.77 -7.83
N ASP A 77 13.38 4.81 -8.33
CA ASP A 77 14.82 5.06 -8.15
C ASP A 77 14.97 5.95 -6.90
N VAL A 78 15.59 5.40 -5.86
CA VAL A 78 15.77 6.02 -4.55
C VAL A 78 17.23 6.37 -4.40
N ARG A 79 17.57 7.66 -4.26
CA ARG A 79 18.97 8.10 -4.23
C ARG A 79 19.21 9.26 -3.28
N ARG A 80 20.44 9.33 -2.77
CA ARG A 80 21.02 10.52 -2.15
C ARG A 80 22.43 10.78 -2.69
N VAL A 81 22.78 12.03 -2.87
CA VAL A 81 24.12 12.41 -3.38
C VAL A 81 25.21 12.27 -2.32
N SER A 82 24.85 12.42 -1.05
CA SER A 82 25.75 12.23 0.09
C SER A 82 24.98 11.83 1.34
N TYR A 83 25.66 11.36 2.36
CA TYR A 83 25.04 10.97 3.65
C TYR A 83 24.43 12.18 4.40
N ALA A 84 24.91 13.39 4.13
CA ALA A 84 24.35 14.63 4.72
C ALA A 84 23.11 15.13 3.98
N ARG A 85 22.74 14.56 2.84
CA ARG A 85 21.58 14.97 2.06
C ARG A 85 20.43 13.97 2.19
N PRO A 86 19.18 14.46 2.19
CA PRO A 86 18.01 13.59 2.19
C PRO A 86 17.93 12.76 0.91
N PHE A 87 17.21 11.65 0.97
CA PHE A 87 16.89 10.86 -0.21
C PHE A 87 15.91 11.60 -1.11
N THR A 88 16.14 11.44 -2.41
CA THR A 88 15.18 11.79 -3.47
C THR A 88 14.63 10.50 -4.05
N ILE A 89 13.36 10.51 -4.40
CA ILE A 89 12.69 9.36 -4.98
C ILE A 89 12.06 9.76 -6.28
N THR A 90 12.37 9.01 -7.32
CA THR A 90 11.89 9.24 -8.68
C THR A 90 11.16 7.99 -9.15
N GLN A 91 9.90 8.10 -9.49
CA GLN A 91 9.19 7.02 -10.16
C GLN A 91 9.71 6.85 -11.59
N ILE A 92 9.98 5.62 -11.99
CA ILE A 92 10.32 5.23 -13.35
C ILE A 92 9.04 4.66 -13.98
N ILE A 93 8.50 5.36 -14.95
CA ILE A 93 7.29 4.96 -15.67
C ILE A 93 7.70 4.38 -17.01
N HIS A 94 7.47 3.09 -17.20
CA HIS A 94 7.74 2.40 -18.46
C HIS A 94 6.65 2.72 -19.47
N THR A 95 7.04 3.14 -20.66
CA THR A 95 6.11 3.46 -21.74
C THR A 95 5.84 2.23 -22.63
N PRO A 96 4.68 2.15 -23.30
CA PRO A 96 4.39 1.04 -24.21
C PRO A 96 5.38 0.87 -25.39
N ARG A 97 6.14 1.93 -25.69
CA ARG A 97 7.15 1.95 -26.75
C ARG A 97 8.55 1.54 -26.29
N GLY A 98 8.67 1.00 -25.07
CA GLY A 98 9.95 0.56 -24.49
C GLY A 98 10.83 1.67 -23.88
N GLY A 99 10.36 2.92 -23.87
CA GLY A 99 11.05 4.03 -23.20
C GLY A 99 10.67 4.15 -21.71
N THR A 100 11.29 5.11 -21.02
CA THR A 100 10.96 5.45 -19.63
C THR A 100 10.74 6.94 -19.47
N VAL A 101 9.80 7.32 -18.59
CA VAL A 101 9.60 8.68 -18.09
C VAL A 101 9.95 8.71 -16.62
N ARG A 102 10.72 9.70 -16.19
CA ARG A 102 11.13 9.90 -14.80
C ARG A 102 10.26 10.97 -14.16
N ARG A 103 9.60 10.64 -13.06
CA ARG A 103 8.73 11.55 -12.30
C ARG A 103 9.22 11.65 -10.85
N PRO A 104 9.80 12.79 -10.43
CA PRO A 104 10.15 13.01 -9.03
C PRO A 104 8.90 12.92 -8.14
N LEU A 105 9.03 12.30 -6.98
CA LEU A 105 7.98 12.26 -5.97
C LEU A 105 8.24 13.31 -4.88
N PRO A 106 7.16 13.95 -4.35
CA PRO A 106 7.31 14.86 -3.22
C PRO A 106 7.88 14.14 -2.00
N ALA A 107 8.81 14.78 -1.30
CA ALA A 107 9.41 14.22 -0.08
C ALA A 107 8.36 13.92 1.02
N SER A 108 7.23 14.61 1.01
CA SER A 108 6.13 14.42 1.97
C SER A 108 5.43 13.06 1.85
N VAL A 109 5.50 12.41 0.68
CA VAL A 109 4.83 11.11 0.44
C VAL A 109 5.74 9.91 0.61
N VAL A 110 7.01 10.12 0.95
CA VAL A 110 8.01 9.06 1.00
C VAL A 110 8.75 9.05 2.34
N GLN A 111 9.15 7.85 2.78
CA GLN A 111 10.11 7.69 3.85
C GLN A 111 11.15 6.64 3.46
N TRP A 112 12.40 6.86 3.87
CA TRP A 112 13.54 6.06 3.46
C TRP A 112 13.35 4.55 3.72
N ASN A 113 12.98 4.19 4.92
CA ASN A 113 12.89 2.80 5.37
C ASN A 113 11.46 2.23 5.41
N GLY A 114 10.52 2.87 4.75
CA GLY A 114 9.11 2.47 4.80
C GLY A 114 8.35 2.71 3.49
N GLY A 115 9.05 3.12 2.43
CA GLY A 115 8.44 3.35 1.13
C GLY A 115 7.49 4.55 1.10
N LEU A 116 6.27 4.34 0.64
CA LEU A 116 5.25 5.38 0.53
C LEU A 116 4.53 5.58 1.87
N ARG A 117 4.65 6.78 2.45
CA ARG A 117 4.08 7.11 3.76
C ARG A 117 2.57 7.03 3.76
N ARG A 118 1.99 6.36 4.76
CA ARG A 118 0.54 6.38 4.97
C ARG A 118 -0.22 6.11 3.67
N PHE A 119 0.18 5.08 2.96
CA PHE A 119 -0.30 4.78 1.60
C PHE A 119 -1.79 4.45 1.58
N MET A 120 -2.24 3.60 2.50
CA MET A 120 -3.63 3.20 2.59
C MET A 120 -4.16 3.31 4.02
N THR A 121 -5.48 3.33 4.15
CA THR A 121 -6.18 3.27 5.43
C THR A 121 -6.93 1.96 5.53
N LEU A 122 -6.72 1.21 6.62
CA LEU A 122 -7.55 0.09 7.03
C LEU A 122 -8.61 0.59 8.01
N THR A 123 -9.85 0.20 7.83
CA THR A 123 -10.96 0.53 8.74
C THR A 123 -11.74 -0.74 9.06
N ALA A 124 -11.75 -1.12 10.33
CA ALA A 124 -12.56 -2.24 10.84
C ALA A 124 -13.90 -1.70 11.36
N ARG A 125 -15.00 -2.25 10.83
CA ARG A 125 -16.36 -1.94 11.28
C ARG A 125 -17.00 -3.18 11.87
N ASN A 126 -17.69 -3.02 13.01
CA ASN A 126 -18.47 -4.09 13.60
C ASN A 126 -19.77 -4.35 12.79
N PRO A 127 -20.56 -5.39 13.12
CA PRO A 127 -21.80 -5.70 12.42
C PRO A 127 -22.85 -4.57 12.43
N ALA A 128 -22.81 -3.68 13.44
CA ALA A 128 -23.67 -2.48 13.49
C ALA A 128 -23.14 -1.32 12.62
N GLY A 129 -22.07 -1.55 11.84
CA GLY A 129 -21.45 -0.54 10.97
C GLY A 129 -20.58 0.50 11.69
N LYS A 130 -20.47 0.44 13.03
CA LYS A 130 -19.63 1.36 13.83
C LYS A 130 -18.15 1.04 13.59
N VAL A 131 -17.34 2.09 13.43
CA VAL A 131 -15.87 1.95 13.37
C VAL A 131 -15.36 1.47 14.73
N ALA A 132 -14.75 0.29 14.73
CA ALA A 132 -14.09 -0.28 15.90
C ALA A 132 -12.62 0.11 15.94
N ALA A 133 -11.95 0.15 14.78
CA ALA A 133 -10.57 0.58 14.67
C ALA A 133 -10.29 1.16 13.28
N SER A 134 -9.29 2.05 13.19
CA SER A 134 -8.80 2.58 11.92
C SER A 134 -7.31 2.85 12.02
N GLN A 135 -6.57 2.46 10.98
CA GLN A 135 -5.12 2.61 10.91
C GLN A 135 -4.66 2.99 9.53
N THR A 136 -3.61 3.80 9.43
CA THR A 136 -2.93 4.10 8.18
C THR A 136 -1.66 3.27 8.05
N ILE A 137 -1.48 2.63 6.90
CA ILE A 137 -0.37 1.73 6.60
C ILE A 137 0.53 2.36 5.54
N PRO A 138 1.85 2.36 5.73
CA PRO A 138 2.81 2.69 4.68
C PRO A 138 2.82 1.57 3.62
N PHE A 139 3.44 1.81 2.50
CA PHE A 139 3.64 0.82 1.46
C PHE A 139 5.10 0.78 1.03
N CYS A 140 5.79 -0.27 1.44
CA CYS A 140 7.08 -0.63 0.86
C CYS A 140 6.81 -1.52 -0.36
N PRO A 141 7.18 -1.11 -1.59
CA PRO A 141 7.02 -1.95 -2.77
C PRO A 141 7.80 -3.27 -2.69
N ASP A 142 8.95 -3.23 -2.05
CA ASP A 142 9.82 -4.39 -1.83
C ASP A 142 9.41 -5.08 -0.52
N THR A 143 8.40 -5.94 -0.55
CA THR A 143 8.02 -6.74 0.62
C THR A 143 8.76 -8.07 0.63
N TYR A 144 8.81 -8.72 1.81
CA TYR A 144 9.50 -10.01 1.98
C TYR A 144 8.91 -11.13 1.13
N ASP A 145 7.61 -11.07 0.85
CA ASP A 145 6.85 -12.13 0.18
C ASP A 145 6.08 -11.57 -1.03
N PRO A 146 6.77 -11.14 -2.12
CA PRO A 146 6.08 -10.77 -3.33
C PRO A 146 5.53 -12.03 -4.01
N GLU A 147 4.25 -12.01 -4.36
CA GLU A 147 3.56 -13.13 -4.98
C GLU A 147 3.30 -12.88 -6.47
N ARG A 148 3.56 -13.90 -7.30
CA ARG A 148 3.23 -13.88 -8.71
C ARG A 148 1.75 -14.20 -8.90
N VAL A 149 0.95 -13.20 -9.28
CA VAL A 149 -0.52 -13.34 -9.41
C VAL A 149 -0.99 -13.55 -10.86
N SER A 150 -0.09 -13.40 -11.84
CA SER A 150 -0.40 -13.68 -13.24
C SER A 150 0.56 -14.71 -13.82
N PRO A 151 0.07 -15.82 -14.40
CA PRO A 151 0.92 -16.85 -15.00
C PRO A 151 1.70 -16.36 -16.22
N SER A 152 1.25 -15.29 -16.89
CA SER A 152 1.93 -14.67 -18.03
C SER A 152 3.06 -13.71 -17.63
N SER A 153 3.21 -13.44 -16.32
CA SER A 153 4.25 -12.54 -15.81
C SER A 153 5.61 -13.23 -15.75
N PRO A 154 6.72 -12.47 -15.69
CA PRO A 154 8.05 -13.03 -15.45
C PRO A 154 8.04 -13.93 -14.19
N ALA A 155 8.77 -15.04 -14.25
CA ALA A 155 8.86 -16.01 -13.16
C ALA A 155 9.62 -15.47 -11.94
N THR A 156 10.42 -14.44 -12.16
CA THR A 156 11.26 -13.80 -11.12
C THR A 156 11.05 -12.29 -11.13
N THR A 157 11.26 -11.67 -9.98
CA THR A 157 11.27 -10.22 -9.83
C THR A 157 12.72 -9.71 -9.75
N PRO A 158 13.06 -8.58 -10.40
CA PRO A 158 14.39 -7.98 -10.28
C PRO A 158 14.53 -7.09 -9.04
N TYR A 159 13.47 -6.90 -8.27
CA TYR A 159 13.45 -6.01 -7.12
C TYR A 159 13.88 -6.72 -5.85
N PRO A 160 14.56 -6.02 -4.91
CA PRO A 160 14.96 -6.60 -3.65
C PRO A 160 13.74 -6.99 -2.78
N PRO A 161 13.90 -7.91 -1.82
CA PRO A 161 12.77 -8.40 -1.03
C PRO A 161 12.31 -7.46 0.10
N GLN A 162 12.89 -6.27 0.23
CA GLN A 162 12.52 -5.28 1.25
C GLN A 162 12.99 -3.88 0.92
N CYS A 163 12.29 -2.85 1.43
CA CYS A 163 12.81 -1.50 1.45
C CYS A 163 13.97 -1.44 2.45
N ASP A 164 15.18 -1.26 1.92
CA ASP A 164 16.39 -1.35 2.71
C ASP A 164 16.44 -0.29 3.82
N THR A 165 16.89 -0.74 4.98
CA THR A 165 17.11 0.09 6.16
C THR A 165 18.59 0.44 6.38
N ASN A 166 19.49 0.00 5.49
CA ASN A 166 20.90 0.25 5.62
C ASN A 166 21.23 1.75 5.54
N PRO A 167 21.65 2.40 6.64
CA PRO A 167 21.91 3.83 6.67
C PRO A 167 23.09 4.26 5.77
N PHE A 168 23.93 3.31 5.35
CA PHE A 168 25.10 3.57 4.50
C PHE A 168 24.81 3.46 3.00
N MET A 169 23.60 3.05 2.60
CA MET A 169 23.24 3.05 1.18
C MET A 169 23.08 4.46 0.64
N LYS A 170 23.53 4.68 -0.59
CA LYS A 170 23.33 5.92 -1.35
C LYS A 170 22.22 5.82 -2.39
N GLY A 171 21.79 4.61 -2.70
CA GLY A 171 20.73 4.39 -3.67
C GLY A 171 20.29 2.94 -3.76
N MET A 172 19.06 2.77 -4.19
CA MET A 172 18.46 1.47 -4.49
C MET A 172 17.29 1.66 -5.44
N VAL A 173 16.79 0.56 -5.98
CA VAL A 173 15.56 0.53 -6.76
C VAL A 173 14.52 -0.24 -5.98
N TRP A 174 13.39 0.38 -5.69
CA TRP A 174 12.21 -0.29 -5.16
C TRP A 174 11.24 -0.61 -6.28
N GLY A 175 10.53 -1.72 -6.16
CA GLY A 175 9.51 -2.00 -7.15
C GLY A 175 8.71 -3.26 -6.94
N VAL A 176 7.63 -3.34 -7.71
CA VAL A 176 6.81 -4.53 -7.87
C VAL A 176 6.73 -4.84 -9.35
N GLN A 177 7.06 -6.06 -9.74
CA GLN A 177 7.02 -6.50 -11.12
C GLN A 177 5.58 -6.58 -11.63
N THR A 178 5.40 -6.38 -12.94
CA THR A 178 4.09 -6.56 -13.59
C THR A 178 3.55 -7.97 -13.36
N GLY A 179 2.28 -8.06 -12.94
CA GLY A 179 1.61 -9.33 -12.61
C GLY A 179 2.09 -9.98 -11.32
N TRP A 180 2.72 -9.17 -10.46
CA TRP A 180 3.06 -9.52 -9.09
C TRP A 180 2.25 -8.66 -8.12
N ALA A 181 2.11 -9.14 -6.91
CA ALA A 181 1.46 -8.45 -5.80
C ALA A 181 2.35 -8.47 -4.56
N THR A 182 2.15 -7.49 -3.69
CA THR A 182 2.80 -7.43 -2.39
C THR A 182 1.80 -7.07 -1.31
N ASP A 183 1.99 -7.59 -0.10
CA ASP A 183 1.16 -7.26 1.05
C ASP A 183 1.76 -6.09 1.84
N PRO A 184 1.10 -4.90 1.85
CA PRO A 184 1.58 -3.76 2.62
C PRO A 184 1.55 -3.99 4.14
N ALA A 185 0.68 -4.88 4.64
CA ALA A 185 0.58 -5.18 6.07
C ALA A 185 1.73 -6.07 6.55
N ALA A 186 2.21 -7.01 5.71
CA ALA A 186 3.30 -7.92 6.04
C ALA A 186 4.63 -7.20 6.29
N SER A 187 4.84 -6.03 5.68
CA SER A 187 6.11 -5.27 5.79
C SER A 187 6.35 -4.65 7.16
N ASN A 188 5.37 -4.57 8.04
CA ASN A 188 5.48 -3.93 9.35
C ASN A 188 4.59 -4.59 10.41
N LEU A 189 4.82 -5.87 10.65
CA LEU A 189 4.02 -6.68 11.60
C LEU A 189 3.91 -6.05 13.00
N LEU A 190 4.97 -5.42 13.51
CA LEU A 190 4.95 -4.81 14.85
C LEU A 190 4.16 -3.49 14.91
N GLY A 191 3.95 -2.82 13.78
CA GLY A 191 3.24 -1.54 13.70
C GLY A 191 1.72 -1.65 13.51
N HIS A 192 1.18 -2.87 13.34
CA HIS A 192 -0.23 -3.07 12.99
C HIS A 192 -1.05 -3.73 14.09
N GLN A 193 -0.58 -3.64 15.33
CA GLN A 193 -1.36 -4.07 16.50
C GLN A 193 -2.52 -3.12 16.74
N LEU A 194 -3.72 -3.67 16.84
CA LEU A 194 -4.94 -2.94 17.17
C LEU A 194 -5.68 -3.63 18.31
N GLU A 195 -6.33 -2.84 19.14
CA GLU A 195 -7.29 -3.35 20.11
C GLU A 195 -8.62 -3.63 19.40
N LEU A 196 -8.92 -4.91 19.20
CA LEU A 196 -10.19 -5.37 18.68
C LEU A 196 -10.78 -6.42 19.63
N ALA A 197 -12.02 -6.21 20.04
CA ALA A 197 -12.76 -7.21 20.80
C ALA A 197 -12.97 -8.47 19.95
N LEU A 198 -13.21 -9.61 20.60
CA LEU A 198 -13.62 -10.85 19.91
C LEU A 198 -14.90 -10.59 19.12
N GLY A 199 -14.98 -11.06 17.89
CA GLY A 199 -16.14 -10.83 17.04
C GLY A 199 -15.82 -10.82 15.56
N THR A 200 -16.81 -10.42 14.77
CA THR A 200 -16.69 -10.32 13.30
C THR A 200 -16.68 -8.87 12.88
N TYR A 201 -15.80 -8.54 11.95
CA TYR A 201 -15.60 -7.19 11.44
C TYR A 201 -15.57 -7.18 9.91
N LYS A 202 -16.11 -6.13 9.31
CA LYS A 202 -15.86 -5.79 7.91
C LYS A 202 -14.65 -4.86 7.87
N VAL A 203 -13.51 -5.36 7.35
CA VAL A 203 -12.29 -4.57 7.20
C VAL A 203 -12.20 -4.07 5.77
N THR A 204 -12.11 -2.76 5.60
CA THR A 204 -11.97 -2.12 4.29
C THR A 204 -10.63 -1.41 4.22
N ALA A 205 -9.86 -1.72 3.19
CA ALA A 205 -8.66 -0.99 2.81
C ALA A 205 -8.98 0.02 1.71
N VAL A 206 -8.45 1.24 1.83
CA VAL A 206 -8.60 2.28 0.82
C VAL A 206 -7.28 2.97 0.58
N ILE A 207 -6.78 2.98 -0.65
CA ILE A 207 -5.61 3.79 -1.04
C ILE A 207 -5.98 5.26 -0.93
N ARG A 208 -5.13 6.04 -0.26
CA ARG A 208 -5.39 7.45 0.00
C ARG A 208 -5.44 8.28 -1.29
N PRO A 209 -6.27 9.35 -1.32
CA PRO A 209 -6.49 10.16 -2.52
C PRO A 209 -5.21 10.68 -3.17
N VAL A 210 -4.20 11.07 -2.39
CA VAL A 210 -2.92 11.58 -2.91
C VAL A 210 -2.23 10.54 -3.82
N TYR A 211 -2.26 9.26 -3.46
CA TYR A 211 -1.67 8.20 -4.27
C TYR A 211 -2.57 7.78 -5.42
N ARG A 212 -3.89 7.82 -5.22
CA ARG A 212 -4.85 7.57 -6.30
C ARG A 212 -4.64 8.56 -7.44
N LEU A 213 -4.54 9.85 -7.13
CA LEU A 213 -4.25 10.91 -8.12
C LEU A 213 -2.87 10.73 -8.73
N MET A 214 -1.86 10.46 -7.90
CA MET A 214 -0.46 10.31 -8.33
C MET A 214 -0.27 9.15 -9.31
N PHE A 215 -0.91 8.01 -9.08
CA PHE A 215 -0.74 6.79 -9.88
C PHE A 215 -1.92 6.53 -10.83
N GLY A 216 -2.92 7.40 -10.89
CA GLY A 216 -4.09 7.22 -11.74
C GLY A 216 -4.97 6.02 -11.34
N ILE A 217 -5.07 5.72 -10.03
CA ILE A 217 -5.81 4.56 -9.54
C ILE A 217 -7.29 4.93 -9.43
N SER A 218 -8.16 4.14 -10.06
CA SER A 218 -9.61 4.32 -9.99
C SER A 218 -10.13 4.12 -8.54
N ALA A 219 -11.30 4.66 -8.21
CA ALA A 219 -11.90 4.45 -6.90
C ALA A 219 -12.17 2.96 -6.63
N ARG A 220 -12.56 2.22 -7.68
CA ARG A 220 -12.82 0.78 -7.63
C ARG A 220 -11.53 0.01 -7.29
N ASP A 221 -10.45 0.28 -8.02
CA ASP A 221 -9.18 -0.43 -7.86
C ASP A 221 -8.46 -0.03 -6.56
N ALA A 222 -8.82 1.12 -5.98
CA ALA A 222 -8.25 1.62 -4.74
C ALA A 222 -8.91 1.08 -3.47
N THR A 223 -9.88 0.16 -3.58
CA THR A 223 -10.67 -0.32 -2.44
C THR A 223 -10.79 -1.83 -2.44
N ALA A 224 -10.49 -2.46 -1.31
CA ALA A 224 -10.75 -3.88 -1.08
C ALA A 224 -11.38 -4.08 0.30
N THR A 225 -12.15 -5.17 0.45
CA THR A 225 -12.87 -5.47 1.69
C THR A 225 -12.79 -6.96 2.00
N VAL A 226 -12.56 -7.27 3.29
CA VAL A 226 -12.46 -8.63 3.83
C VAL A 226 -13.32 -8.73 5.09
N THR A 227 -13.96 -9.87 5.31
CA THR A 227 -14.56 -10.20 6.59
C THR A 227 -13.50 -10.80 7.52
N VAL A 228 -13.27 -10.18 8.66
CA VAL A 228 -12.29 -10.62 9.65
C VAL A 228 -13.02 -11.13 10.89
N LYS A 229 -12.77 -12.40 11.27
CA LYS A 229 -13.24 -12.95 12.53
C LYS A 229 -12.10 -12.93 13.54
N VAL A 230 -12.25 -12.16 14.59
CA VAL A 230 -11.30 -12.11 15.72
C VAL A 230 -11.70 -13.14 16.74
N VAL A 231 -10.81 -14.08 17.01
CA VAL A 231 -11.00 -15.16 18.02
C VAL A 231 -9.94 -15.05 19.11
N LYS A 232 -10.18 -15.69 20.24
CA LYS A 232 -9.19 -15.79 21.29
C LYS A 232 -8.02 -16.65 20.81
N GLY A 233 -6.83 -16.08 20.78
CA GLY A 233 -5.61 -16.81 20.49
C GLY A 233 -5.31 -17.89 21.53
N PRO A 234 -4.49 -18.88 21.18
CA PRO A 234 -4.05 -19.90 22.12
C PRO A 234 -3.40 -19.24 23.34
N LYS A 235 -3.62 -19.82 24.51
CA LYS A 235 -2.91 -19.38 25.71
C LYS A 235 -1.42 -19.59 25.49
N CYS A 236 -0.63 -18.55 25.64
CA CYS A 236 0.82 -18.68 25.62
C CYS A 236 1.26 -19.62 26.74
N CYS A 237 2.00 -20.67 26.42
CA CYS A 237 2.69 -21.44 27.46
C CYS A 237 3.73 -20.53 28.14
N PRO A 238 3.96 -20.65 29.47
CA PRO A 238 4.93 -19.82 30.19
C PRO A 238 6.41 -20.07 29.79
N VAL A 239 6.64 -20.85 28.74
CA VAL A 239 7.98 -21.15 28.25
C VAL A 239 8.37 -20.15 27.15
N PRO A 240 9.55 -19.49 27.25
CA PRO A 240 10.06 -18.62 26.19
C PRO A 240 10.12 -19.37 24.84
N GLY A 241 9.47 -18.85 23.80
CA GLY A 241 9.40 -19.41 22.46
C GLY A 241 8.07 -20.08 22.07
N CYS A 242 7.13 -20.28 22.98
CA CYS A 242 5.82 -20.87 22.65
C CYS A 242 4.79 -19.88 22.09
N CYS A 243 5.08 -18.59 22.10
CA CYS A 243 4.16 -17.54 21.65
C CYS A 243 4.54 -16.89 20.31
N ALA A 244 5.39 -17.52 19.52
CA ALA A 244 5.54 -17.07 18.14
C ALA A 244 4.19 -17.29 17.44
N PRO A 245 3.56 -16.24 16.82
CA PRO A 245 2.40 -16.45 16.00
C PRO A 245 2.78 -17.47 14.94
N ALA A 246 2.05 -18.60 14.90
CA ALA A 246 2.12 -19.48 13.77
C ALA A 246 1.69 -18.64 12.57
N ALA A 247 2.65 -18.23 11.76
CA ALA A 247 2.36 -17.63 10.48
C ALA A 247 1.50 -18.66 9.75
N ALA A 248 0.20 -18.39 9.62
CA ALA A 248 -0.73 -19.22 8.90
C ALA A 248 -0.47 -19.04 7.39
N HIS A 249 0.75 -19.37 6.98
CA HIS A 249 1.07 -19.58 5.58
C HIS A 249 0.62 -20.99 5.20
N THR A 250 -0.66 -21.15 4.97
CA THR A 250 -1.14 -22.28 4.18
C THR A 250 -0.71 -22.03 2.73
N HIS A 251 0.52 -22.42 2.42
CA HIS A 251 0.96 -22.56 1.05
C HIS A 251 0.10 -23.66 0.40
N HIS A 252 -0.93 -23.28 -0.34
CA HIS A 252 -1.49 -24.12 -1.36
C HIS A 252 -0.48 -24.23 -2.49
N THR A 253 0.35 -25.26 -2.46
CA THR A 253 1.15 -25.70 -3.60
C THR A 253 0.21 -26.20 -4.67
N ALA A 254 -0.16 -25.34 -5.60
CA ALA A 254 -0.71 -25.75 -6.88
C ALA A 254 0.47 -26.21 -7.76
N GLY A 255 0.50 -27.54 -8.02
CA GLY A 255 1.02 -28.16 -9.24
C GLY A 255 2.49 -27.96 -9.61
N GLY A 256 3.20 -29.04 -9.47
CA GLY A 256 4.53 -29.42 -9.87
C GLY A 256 5.19 -28.71 -11.06
N HIS A 257 6.45 -28.33 -10.86
CA HIS A 257 7.48 -28.39 -11.88
C HIS A 257 8.85 -28.62 -11.21
N HIS A 258 9.62 -29.51 -11.83
CA HIS A 258 10.90 -30.04 -11.46
C HIS A 258 11.88 -29.07 -10.76
N ARG A 259 12.24 -29.39 -9.50
CA ARG A 259 13.40 -28.78 -8.83
C ARG A 259 14.66 -29.61 -9.10
N PRO A 260 15.81 -28.98 -9.33
CA PRO A 260 17.09 -29.69 -9.31
C PRO A 260 17.34 -30.30 -7.93
N ARG A 261 17.79 -31.55 -7.89
CA ARG A 261 18.09 -32.30 -6.67
C ARG A 261 19.22 -31.64 -5.90
N TRP A 262 18.88 -30.89 -4.86
CA TRP A 262 19.78 -30.64 -3.74
C TRP A 262 19.62 -31.80 -2.75
N ARG A 263 20.70 -32.53 -2.45
CA ARG A 263 20.71 -33.55 -1.40
C ARG A 263 20.91 -32.84 -0.06
N PRO A 264 19.96 -32.90 0.89
CA PRO A 264 20.20 -32.44 2.25
C PRO A 264 21.05 -33.48 2.99
N GLY A 265 22.07 -33.01 3.69
CA GLY A 265 22.75 -33.79 4.72
C GLY A 265 21.79 -34.12 5.87
N PRO A 266 22.10 -35.12 6.71
CA PRO A 266 21.19 -35.61 7.74
C PRO A 266 20.92 -34.51 8.78
N LEU A 267 19.67 -34.03 8.80
CA LEU A 267 19.15 -33.17 9.87
C LEU A 267 19.07 -34.02 11.15
N ARG A 268 19.79 -33.59 12.17
CA ARG A 268 19.61 -34.10 13.54
C ARG A 268 18.17 -33.79 13.96
N SER A 269 17.40 -34.84 14.22
CA SER A 269 16.06 -34.78 14.75
C SER A 269 16.07 -34.14 16.14
N HIS A 270 15.52 -32.93 16.28
CA HIS A 270 15.11 -32.42 17.57
C HIS A 270 13.80 -33.06 17.96
N PRO A 271 13.66 -33.56 19.20
CA PRO A 271 12.43 -34.18 19.66
C PRO A 271 11.31 -33.14 19.71
N SER A 272 10.21 -33.41 19.03
CA SER A 272 8.97 -32.64 19.12
C SER A 272 8.42 -32.73 20.54
N GLN A 273 8.52 -31.67 21.32
CA GLN A 273 7.81 -31.56 22.60
C GLN A 273 6.31 -31.38 22.29
N ARG A 274 5.54 -32.40 22.50
CA ARG A 274 4.08 -32.34 22.48
C ARG A 274 3.62 -31.59 23.75
N CYS A 275 2.86 -30.49 23.56
CA CYS A 275 2.11 -29.89 24.65
C CYS A 275 1.04 -30.92 25.11
N ARG A 276 1.10 -31.38 26.36
CA ARG A 276 0.01 -32.10 26.99
C ARG A 276 -0.98 -31.04 27.55
N THR A 277 -2.24 -31.21 27.18
CA THR A 277 -3.40 -30.45 27.69
C THR A 277 -3.55 -30.57 29.19
#